data_1466e84e2ebefee196aea4b4aff24b83
#
_entry.id   1466e84e2ebefee196aea4b4aff24b83
#
_cell.length_a   1.000
_cell.length_b   1.000
_cell.length_c   1.000
_cell.angle_alpha   90.00
_cell.angle_beta   90.00
_cell.angle_gamma   90.00
#
_symmetry.space_group_name_H-M   'P 1'
#
loop_
_entity.id
_entity.type
_entity.pdbx_description
1 polymer ?
#
loop_
_entity_poly.entity_id
_entity_poly.type
_entity_poly.pdbx_seq_one_letter_code
_entity_poly.pdbx_strand_id
1 'polypeptide(L)'
;MKKEEIAEKMNILGTFLGKRDVPELSKEALEAKYGFSQADVMVLFGGSILCGGDVLAEAMRNEIAKKYIIVGGAGHTTEALRQKMHHAFPEIETNGLPESEVFEQYLEKRYSFHADYLERKSTNCGNNITYLKELIEEEGIACRTMILSQDATMQHRMEASVKKYMPGIQVINYAVYEAKVVVRNGELTYEKEIWGMWDIDRYLTLLLGDVQRLSDNKDGYGPEGKGYIVHVDVPDEVEKAFMDLKKEFGNKVRVANPEYAG
;
A
#
# COMPACT_ATOMS: atom_id res chain seq x y z
N MET A 1 8.63 -25.91 9.14
CA MET A 1 8.33 -26.07 7.68
C MET A 1 9.61 -26.02 6.84
N LYS A 2 9.60 -26.59 5.62
CA LYS A 2 10.70 -26.40 4.64
C LYS A 2 10.65 -24.95 4.09
N LYS A 3 11.80 -24.44 3.65
CA LYS A 3 11.87 -23.05 3.12
C LYS A 3 11.00 -22.85 1.87
N GLU A 4 10.89 -23.89 1.03
CA GLU A 4 10.02 -23.86 -0.15
C GLU A 4 8.54 -23.72 0.22
N GLU A 5 8.09 -24.43 1.25
CA GLU A 5 6.72 -24.31 1.77
C GLU A 5 6.46 -22.92 2.40
N ILE A 6 7.48 -22.35 3.06
CA ILE A 6 7.37 -20.99 3.61
C ILE A 6 7.25 -19.98 2.47
N ALA A 7 8.10 -20.09 1.43
CA ALA A 7 8.04 -19.20 0.27
C ALA A 7 6.68 -19.27 -0.44
N GLU A 8 6.15 -20.49 -0.68
CA GLU A 8 4.84 -20.70 -1.29
C GLU A 8 3.73 -20.01 -0.50
N LYS A 9 3.69 -20.23 0.83
CA LYS A 9 2.67 -19.62 1.70
C LYS A 9 2.82 -18.10 1.77
N MET A 10 4.03 -17.57 1.83
CA MET A 10 4.27 -16.13 1.76
C MET A 10 3.75 -15.53 0.45
N ASN A 11 3.93 -16.24 -0.67
CA ASN A 11 3.44 -15.80 -1.98
C ASN A 11 1.91 -15.82 -2.06
N ILE A 12 1.24 -16.82 -1.47
CA ILE A 12 -0.23 -16.86 -1.36
C ILE A 12 -0.72 -15.60 -0.61
N LEU A 13 -0.15 -15.30 0.57
CA LEU A 13 -0.52 -14.10 1.33
C LEU A 13 -0.19 -12.82 0.57
N GLY A 14 0.98 -12.75 -0.06
CA GLY A 14 1.42 -11.59 -0.82
C GLY A 14 0.51 -11.27 -2.01
N THR A 15 0.06 -12.29 -2.74
CA THR A 15 -0.90 -12.14 -3.85
C THR A 15 -2.27 -11.66 -3.36
N PHE A 16 -2.76 -12.20 -2.24
CA PHE A 16 -4.04 -11.78 -1.66
C PHE A 16 -4.02 -10.33 -1.17
N LEU A 17 -2.92 -9.90 -0.57
CA LEU A 17 -2.77 -8.55 -0.04
C LEU A 17 -2.44 -7.53 -1.12
N GLY A 18 -1.53 -7.87 -2.04
CA GLY A 18 -0.97 -6.98 -3.05
C GLY A 18 -1.80 -6.89 -4.31
N LYS A 19 -3.07 -6.56 -4.17
CA LYS A 19 -4.01 -6.49 -5.30
C LYS A 19 -3.54 -5.56 -6.41
N ARG A 20 -3.62 -6.06 -7.64
CA ARG A 20 -3.57 -5.27 -8.87
C ARG A 20 -4.74 -5.63 -9.75
N ASP A 21 -5.57 -4.66 -10.07
CA ASP A 21 -6.77 -4.86 -10.88
C ASP A 21 -6.48 -4.74 -12.38
N VAL A 22 -5.38 -4.11 -12.75
CA VAL A 22 -4.89 -4.01 -14.12
C VAL A 22 -3.43 -4.46 -14.17
N PRO A 23 -2.95 -5.02 -15.30
CA PRO A 23 -1.58 -5.52 -15.41
C PRO A 23 -0.54 -4.38 -15.44
N GLU A 24 -0.94 -3.20 -15.92
CA GLU A 24 -0.11 -2.00 -16.06
C GLU A 24 -0.93 -0.73 -15.93
N LEU A 25 -0.26 0.39 -15.63
CA LEU A 25 -0.87 1.71 -15.53
C LEU A 25 -0.93 2.39 -16.90
N SER A 26 -1.79 1.87 -17.79
CA SER A 26 -1.99 2.40 -19.15
C SER A 26 -3.45 2.73 -19.41
N LYS A 27 -3.69 3.66 -20.36
CA LYS A 27 -5.03 4.02 -20.84
C LYS A 27 -5.73 2.80 -21.44
N GLU A 28 -4.99 1.98 -22.16
CA GLU A 28 -5.47 0.76 -22.82
C GLU A 28 -5.94 -0.29 -21.81
N ALA A 29 -5.18 -0.48 -20.72
CA ALA A 29 -5.55 -1.43 -19.66
C ALA A 29 -6.81 -0.98 -18.90
N LEU A 30 -6.95 0.33 -18.64
CA LEU A 30 -8.16 0.89 -18.02
C LEU A 30 -9.37 0.77 -18.95
N GLU A 31 -9.22 1.11 -20.23
CA GLU A 31 -10.30 1.02 -21.23
C GLU A 31 -10.77 -0.43 -21.40
N ALA A 32 -9.83 -1.37 -21.52
CA ALA A 32 -10.15 -2.78 -21.69
C ALA A 32 -10.93 -3.38 -20.51
N LYS A 33 -10.65 -2.93 -19.29
CA LYS A 33 -11.28 -3.50 -18.08
C LYS A 33 -12.48 -2.72 -17.61
N TYR A 34 -12.48 -1.40 -17.73
CA TYR A 34 -13.46 -0.52 -17.09
C TYR A 34 -14.27 0.33 -18.06
N GLY A 35 -13.90 0.38 -19.37
CA GLY A 35 -14.58 1.16 -20.37
C GLY A 35 -14.29 2.67 -20.32
N PHE A 36 -13.20 3.07 -19.65
CA PHE A 36 -12.68 4.43 -19.64
C PHE A 36 -11.14 4.40 -19.60
N SER A 37 -10.52 5.39 -20.21
CA SER A 37 -9.06 5.48 -20.31
C SER A 37 -8.39 6.28 -19.18
N GLN A 38 -9.18 6.94 -18.34
CA GLN A 38 -8.68 7.83 -17.30
C GLN A 38 -9.58 7.80 -16.07
N ALA A 39 -9.03 7.49 -14.90
CA ALA A 39 -9.73 7.58 -13.62
C ALA A 39 -9.88 9.06 -13.18
N ASP A 40 -10.79 9.33 -12.24
CA ASP A 40 -10.93 10.68 -11.70
C ASP A 40 -9.72 11.07 -10.84
N VAL A 41 -9.28 10.13 -9.99
CA VAL A 41 -8.17 10.37 -9.05
C VAL A 41 -7.22 9.18 -9.02
N MET A 42 -5.93 9.41 -8.91
CA MET A 42 -4.96 8.43 -8.44
C MET A 42 -4.35 8.88 -7.12
N VAL A 43 -4.29 7.98 -6.17
CA VAL A 43 -3.76 8.23 -4.84
C VAL A 43 -2.57 7.32 -4.57
N LEU A 44 -1.42 7.90 -4.23
CA LEU A 44 -0.30 7.21 -3.62
C LEU A 44 -0.34 7.44 -2.10
N PHE A 45 -0.45 6.38 -1.34
CA PHE A 45 -0.27 6.46 0.10
C PHE A 45 1.21 6.31 0.46
N GLY A 46 1.70 7.20 1.30
CA GLY A 46 3.05 7.21 1.81
C GLY A 46 3.44 5.93 2.55
N GLY A 47 4.71 5.78 2.80
CA GLY A 47 5.32 4.62 3.43
C GLY A 47 6.79 4.53 3.02
N SER A 48 7.53 3.56 3.55
CA SER A 48 8.97 3.47 3.35
C SER A 48 9.39 2.65 2.12
N ILE A 49 8.48 2.33 1.21
CA ILE A 49 8.79 1.65 -0.06
C ILE A 49 8.93 2.69 -1.17
N LEU A 50 10.18 2.91 -1.61
CA LEU A 50 10.55 4.03 -2.48
C LEU A 50 9.99 3.89 -3.90
N CYS A 51 9.84 2.67 -4.43
CA CYS A 51 9.31 2.45 -5.77
C CYS A 51 7.86 2.96 -5.97
N GLY A 52 7.14 3.31 -4.89
CA GLY A 52 5.85 3.99 -4.99
C GLY A 52 5.90 5.30 -5.74
N GLY A 53 7.01 6.05 -5.60
CA GLY A 53 7.23 7.28 -6.36
C GLY A 53 7.37 7.02 -7.86
N ASP A 54 8.04 5.93 -8.26
CA ASP A 54 8.18 5.53 -9.67
C ASP A 54 6.83 5.13 -10.28
N VAL A 55 6.02 4.39 -9.51
CA VAL A 55 4.66 4.00 -9.91
C VAL A 55 3.79 5.24 -10.16
N LEU A 56 3.85 6.23 -9.27
CA LEU A 56 3.10 7.47 -9.46
C LEU A 56 3.61 8.27 -10.67
N ALA A 57 4.94 8.33 -10.86
CA ALA A 57 5.53 9.00 -12.02
C ALA A 57 5.15 8.33 -13.35
N GLU A 58 5.07 6.98 -13.39
CA GLU A 58 4.59 6.23 -14.54
C GLU A 58 3.12 6.57 -14.83
N ALA A 59 2.27 6.57 -13.82
CA ALA A 59 0.88 6.94 -13.94
C ALA A 59 0.67 8.36 -14.48
N MET A 60 1.46 9.32 -13.99
CA MET A 60 1.44 10.70 -14.47
C MET A 60 1.89 10.82 -15.94
N ARG A 61 2.95 10.12 -16.30
CA ARG A 61 3.46 10.09 -17.69
C ARG A 61 2.43 9.54 -18.66
N ASN A 62 1.68 8.52 -18.23
CA ASN A 62 0.63 7.88 -19.00
C ASN A 62 -0.72 8.60 -18.91
N GLU A 63 -0.82 9.64 -18.09
CA GLU A 63 -2.03 10.46 -17.89
C GLU A 63 -3.28 9.63 -17.59
N ILE A 64 -3.16 8.64 -16.72
CA ILE A 64 -4.24 7.69 -16.41
C ILE A 64 -5.22 8.17 -15.34
N ALA A 65 -4.98 9.33 -14.74
CA ALA A 65 -5.90 9.98 -13.82
C ALA A 65 -6.00 11.48 -14.12
N LYS A 66 -7.13 12.11 -13.76
CA LYS A 66 -7.34 13.55 -13.91
C LYS A 66 -6.66 14.34 -12.80
N LYS A 67 -6.54 13.72 -11.61
CA LYS A 67 -5.90 14.29 -10.42
C LYS A 67 -5.00 13.26 -9.75
N TYR A 68 -3.85 13.71 -9.26
CA TYR A 68 -2.88 12.91 -8.54
C TYR A 68 -2.71 13.44 -7.13
N ILE A 69 -2.88 12.57 -6.13
CA ILE A 69 -2.82 12.92 -4.72
C ILE A 69 -1.78 12.06 -4.03
N ILE A 70 -0.93 12.65 -3.20
CA ILE A 70 -0.06 11.91 -2.30
C ILE A 70 -0.58 12.11 -0.87
N VAL A 71 -0.82 11.00 -0.18
CA VAL A 71 -1.32 10.98 1.19
C VAL A 71 -0.25 10.44 2.12
N GLY A 72 0.13 11.18 3.12
CA GLY A 72 1.07 10.73 4.14
C GLY A 72 1.63 11.87 4.97
N GLY A 73 1.25 11.92 6.22
CA GLY A 73 1.82 12.81 7.22
C GLY A 73 3.07 12.21 7.86
N ALA A 74 3.10 12.12 9.18
CA ALA A 74 4.21 11.55 9.93
C ALA A 74 3.76 10.41 10.83
N GLY A 75 4.20 9.19 10.52
CA GLY A 75 3.91 7.97 11.28
C GLY A 75 5.19 7.24 11.67
N HIS A 76 5.03 6.03 12.16
CA HIS A 76 6.15 5.21 12.66
C HIS A 76 7.13 4.72 11.56
N THR A 77 6.81 4.84 10.28
CA THR A 77 7.68 4.48 9.15
C THR A 77 8.33 5.69 8.50
N THR A 78 7.92 6.90 8.84
CA THR A 78 8.36 8.14 8.19
C THR A 78 9.87 8.36 8.31
N GLU A 79 10.44 8.09 9.47
CA GLU A 79 11.89 8.25 9.63
C GLU A 79 12.68 7.27 8.76
N ALA A 80 12.20 6.04 8.61
CA ALA A 80 12.82 5.07 7.72
C ALA A 80 12.70 5.50 6.24
N LEU A 81 11.60 6.11 5.83
CA LEU A 81 11.45 6.72 4.50
C LEU A 81 12.47 7.84 4.29
N ARG A 82 12.55 8.79 5.23
CA ARG A 82 13.49 9.93 5.16
C ARG A 82 14.92 9.46 4.97
N GLN A 83 15.37 8.53 5.80
CA GLN A 83 16.73 7.98 5.76
C GLN A 83 17.01 7.25 4.45
N LYS A 84 16.11 6.38 3.99
CA LYS A 84 16.24 5.64 2.73
C LYS A 84 16.28 6.60 1.53
N MET A 85 15.37 7.58 1.50
CA MET A 85 15.27 8.55 0.41
C MET A 85 16.54 9.43 0.34
N HIS A 86 16.96 9.99 1.48
CA HIS A 86 18.17 10.82 1.53
C HIS A 86 19.44 10.02 1.22
N HIS A 87 19.51 8.74 1.65
CA HIS A 87 20.64 7.88 1.28
C HIS A 87 20.72 7.61 -0.23
N ALA A 88 19.56 7.37 -0.85
CA ALA A 88 19.49 7.12 -2.29
C ALA A 88 19.68 8.41 -3.12
N PHE A 89 19.19 9.54 -2.61
CA PHE A 89 19.20 10.86 -3.27
C PHE A 89 19.55 11.94 -2.26
N PRO A 90 20.85 12.19 -2.02
CA PRO A 90 21.31 13.20 -1.05
C PRO A 90 20.86 14.64 -1.36
N GLU A 91 20.50 14.91 -2.61
CA GLU A 91 19.95 16.20 -3.05
C GLU A 91 18.49 16.43 -2.65
N ILE A 92 17.78 15.39 -2.18
CA ILE A 92 16.41 15.51 -1.68
C ILE A 92 16.46 15.83 -0.19
N GLU A 93 15.94 16.99 0.18
CA GLU A 93 15.75 17.34 1.60
C GLU A 93 14.59 16.52 2.17
N THR A 94 14.85 15.80 3.25
CA THR A 94 13.85 14.92 3.85
C THR A 94 13.60 15.21 5.32
N ASN A 95 14.48 15.99 5.96
CA ASN A 95 14.44 16.21 7.39
C ASN A 95 13.17 16.95 7.83
N GLY A 96 12.45 16.36 8.77
CA GLY A 96 11.21 16.95 9.31
C GLY A 96 10.00 16.89 8.36
N LEU A 97 10.16 16.46 7.10
CA LEU A 97 9.07 16.45 6.13
C LEU A 97 8.08 15.31 6.36
N PRO A 98 6.77 15.51 6.14
CA PRO A 98 5.80 14.44 6.03
C PRO A 98 6.06 13.54 4.82
N GLU A 99 5.55 12.31 4.83
CA GLU A 99 5.79 11.33 3.77
C GLU A 99 5.36 11.84 2.40
N SER A 100 4.23 12.55 2.32
CA SER A 100 3.73 13.15 1.07
C SER A 100 4.70 14.16 0.48
N GLU A 101 5.34 15.00 1.29
CA GLU A 101 6.33 15.98 0.81
C GLU A 101 7.65 15.33 0.40
N VAL A 102 8.06 14.25 1.08
CA VAL A 102 9.25 13.47 0.66
C VAL A 102 9.04 12.88 -0.74
N PHE A 103 7.86 12.31 -1.01
CA PHE A 103 7.54 11.79 -2.34
C PHE A 103 7.35 12.90 -3.38
N GLU A 104 6.78 14.04 -3.00
CA GLU A 104 6.66 15.20 -3.90
C GLU A 104 8.02 15.70 -4.34
N GLN A 105 8.97 15.88 -3.43
CA GLN A 105 10.34 16.26 -3.79
C GLN A 105 11.03 15.21 -4.67
N TYR A 106 10.78 13.92 -4.41
CA TYR A 106 11.27 12.85 -5.26
C TYR A 106 10.72 12.96 -6.69
N LEU A 107 9.43 13.18 -6.86
CA LEU A 107 8.79 13.35 -8.17
C LEU A 107 9.36 14.57 -8.91
N GLU A 108 9.48 15.69 -8.21
CA GLU A 108 10.05 16.92 -8.79
C GLU A 108 11.48 16.70 -9.27
N LYS A 109 12.37 16.18 -8.41
CA LYS A 109 13.80 16.04 -8.71
C LYS A 109 14.10 15.00 -9.77
N ARG A 110 13.34 13.87 -9.78
CA ARG A 110 13.61 12.74 -10.68
C ARG A 110 12.85 12.81 -11.99
N TYR A 111 11.67 13.41 -12.00
CA TYR A 111 10.73 13.31 -13.12
C TYR A 111 10.19 14.67 -13.57
N SER A 112 10.43 15.74 -12.83
CA SER A 112 9.82 17.06 -13.07
C SER A 112 8.30 17.01 -13.07
N PHE A 113 7.73 16.15 -12.22
CA PHE A 113 6.30 16.02 -11.97
C PHE A 113 5.93 16.59 -10.61
N HIS A 114 4.68 17.02 -10.48
CA HIS A 114 4.08 17.51 -9.25
C HIS A 114 2.72 16.87 -9.05
N ALA A 115 2.43 16.43 -7.83
CA ALA A 115 1.08 16.01 -7.47
C ALA A 115 0.14 17.23 -7.43
N ASP A 116 -1.14 17.04 -7.78
CA ASP A 116 -2.14 18.11 -7.66
C ASP A 116 -2.39 18.48 -6.19
N TYR A 117 -2.37 17.49 -5.28
CA TYR A 117 -2.64 17.69 -3.86
C TYR A 117 -1.78 16.82 -2.97
N LEU A 118 -1.47 17.33 -1.77
CA LEU A 118 -0.74 16.61 -0.72
C LEU A 118 -1.54 16.61 0.59
N GLU A 119 -1.82 15.43 1.11
CA GLU A 119 -2.32 15.28 2.49
C GLU A 119 -1.12 15.08 3.43
N ARG A 120 -1.01 15.90 4.48
CA ARG A 120 0.17 16.02 5.35
C ARG A 120 -0.07 15.73 6.82
N LYS A 121 -1.33 15.51 7.25
CA LYS A 121 -1.73 15.46 8.66
C LYS A 121 -1.79 14.05 9.22
N SER A 122 -1.96 13.04 8.35
CA SER A 122 -2.20 11.66 8.74
C SER A 122 -1.02 11.06 9.51
N THR A 123 -1.33 10.22 10.50
CA THR A 123 -0.34 9.54 11.35
C THR A 123 -0.47 8.02 11.31
N ASN A 124 -1.55 7.51 10.73
CA ASN A 124 -1.85 6.08 10.60
C ASN A 124 -2.77 5.81 9.40
N CYS A 125 -2.96 4.53 9.07
CA CYS A 125 -3.74 4.14 7.90
C CYS A 125 -5.22 4.55 7.95
N GLY A 126 -5.82 4.65 9.13
CA GLY A 126 -7.19 5.14 9.31
C GLY A 126 -7.28 6.62 8.96
N ASN A 127 -6.37 7.41 9.51
CA ASN A 127 -6.28 8.84 9.21
C ASN A 127 -5.95 9.12 7.74
N ASN A 128 -5.15 8.27 7.09
CA ASN A 128 -4.89 8.40 5.66
C ASN A 128 -6.19 8.46 4.85
N ILE A 129 -7.17 7.61 5.20
CA ILE A 129 -8.45 7.56 4.47
C ILE A 129 -9.37 8.71 4.87
N THR A 130 -9.48 9.03 6.16
CA THR A 130 -10.38 10.10 6.61
C THR A 130 -9.91 11.47 6.13
N TYR A 131 -8.61 11.75 6.19
CA TYR A 131 -8.07 13.02 5.70
C TYR A 131 -8.02 13.10 4.16
N LEU A 132 -7.84 11.97 3.46
CA LEU A 132 -8.04 11.93 2.02
C LEU A 132 -9.47 12.30 1.65
N LYS A 133 -10.46 11.76 2.37
CA LYS A 133 -11.87 12.10 2.17
C LYS A 133 -12.12 13.59 2.40
N GLU A 134 -11.65 14.13 3.52
CA GLU A 134 -11.76 15.54 3.84
C GLU A 134 -11.14 16.43 2.74
N LEU A 135 -9.93 16.09 2.28
CA LEU A 135 -9.25 16.81 1.20
C LEU A 135 -10.07 16.81 -0.10
N ILE A 136 -10.61 15.65 -0.50
CA ILE A 136 -11.45 15.53 -1.70
C ILE A 136 -12.72 16.38 -1.59
N GLU A 137 -13.35 16.41 -0.41
CA GLU A 137 -14.55 17.19 -0.14
C GLU A 137 -14.26 18.70 -0.08
N GLU A 138 -13.20 19.12 0.63
CA GLU A 138 -12.79 20.51 0.78
C GLU A 138 -12.36 21.15 -0.55
N GLU A 139 -11.63 20.41 -1.38
CA GLU A 139 -11.17 20.88 -2.69
C GLU A 139 -12.21 20.68 -3.82
N GLY A 140 -13.37 20.11 -3.50
CA GLY A 140 -14.43 19.85 -4.47
C GLY A 140 -14.02 18.91 -5.61
N ILE A 141 -13.15 17.94 -5.33
CA ILE A 141 -12.62 17.03 -6.34
C ILE A 141 -13.70 16.01 -6.72
N ALA A 142 -14.05 15.97 -8.00
CA ALA A 142 -14.94 14.91 -8.51
C ALA A 142 -14.21 13.56 -8.45
N CYS A 143 -14.70 12.62 -7.65
CA CYS A 143 -14.09 11.32 -7.44
C CYS A 143 -15.14 10.21 -7.43
N ARG A 144 -15.42 9.64 -8.61
CA ARG A 144 -16.23 8.42 -8.77
C ARG A 144 -15.35 7.18 -8.96
N THR A 145 -14.17 7.39 -9.52
CA THR A 145 -13.18 6.34 -9.81
C THR A 145 -11.83 6.73 -9.20
N MET A 146 -11.22 5.80 -8.44
CA MET A 146 -9.96 6.04 -7.75
C MET A 146 -8.99 4.89 -8.00
N ILE A 147 -7.83 5.20 -8.60
CA ILE A 147 -6.69 4.28 -8.59
C ILE A 147 -6.00 4.44 -7.24
N LEU A 148 -5.92 3.34 -6.49
CA LEU A 148 -5.34 3.29 -5.16
C LEU A 148 -4.01 2.55 -5.21
N SER A 149 -2.93 3.22 -4.82
CA SER A 149 -1.57 2.65 -4.77
C SER A 149 -0.98 2.76 -3.37
N GLN A 150 -0.53 1.62 -2.85
CA GLN A 150 0.07 1.49 -1.53
C GLN A 150 1.08 0.32 -1.53
N ASP A 151 1.90 0.23 -0.48
CA ASP A 151 2.67 -0.98 -0.14
C ASP A 151 1.79 -2.22 -0.31
N ALA A 152 2.27 -3.21 -1.07
CA ALA A 152 1.47 -4.39 -1.42
C ALA A 152 0.94 -5.15 -0.19
N THR A 153 1.65 -5.13 0.94
CA THR A 153 1.17 -5.76 2.17
C THR A 153 -0.08 -5.08 2.73
N MET A 154 -0.31 -3.82 2.41
CA MET A 154 -1.41 -3.00 2.94
C MET A 154 -2.50 -2.71 1.90
N GLN A 155 -2.25 -2.96 0.62
CA GLN A 155 -3.11 -2.56 -0.49
C GLN A 155 -4.57 -3.00 -0.31
N HIS A 156 -4.82 -4.27 -0.01
CA HIS A 156 -6.17 -4.81 0.16
C HIS A 156 -6.90 -4.19 1.36
N ARG A 157 -6.18 -3.94 2.46
CA ARG A 157 -6.77 -3.29 3.64
C ARG A 157 -7.12 -1.83 3.37
N MET A 158 -6.31 -1.11 2.59
CA MET A 158 -6.63 0.26 2.19
C MET A 158 -7.87 0.31 1.31
N GLU A 159 -8.02 -0.62 0.36
CA GLU A 159 -9.26 -0.77 -0.41
C GLU A 159 -10.48 -0.97 0.49
N ALA A 160 -10.40 -1.91 1.44
CA ALA A 160 -11.49 -2.19 2.36
C ALA A 160 -11.83 -0.99 3.27
N SER A 161 -10.84 -0.16 3.61
CA SER A 161 -11.04 1.10 4.32
C SER A 161 -11.72 2.15 3.43
N VAL A 162 -11.27 2.34 2.18
CA VAL A 162 -11.92 3.26 1.24
C VAL A 162 -13.37 2.88 1.03
N LYS A 163 -13.67 1.61 0.79
CA LYS A 163 -15.04 1.12 0.64
C LYS A 163 -15.94 1.44 1.85
N LYS A 164 -15.37 1.49 3.06
CA LYS A 164 -16.10 1.83 4.26
C LYS A 164 -16.38 3.33 4.40
N TYR A 165 -15.35 4.15 4.24
CA TYR A 165 -15.44 5.58 4.54
C TYR A 165 -15.85 6.44 3.35
N MET A 166 -15.72 5.89 2.13
CA MET A 166 -16.05 6.56 0.88
C MET A 166 -16.90 5.62 -0.01
N PRO A 167 -18.08 5.16 0.47
CA PRO A 167 -18.94 4.25 -0.26
C PRO A 167 -19.39 4.91 -1.58
N GLY A 168 -19.41 4.12 -2.66
CA GLY A 168 -19.80 4.62 -3.99
C GLY A 168 -18.62 4.99 -4.89
N ILE A 169 -17.39 5.03 -4.38
CA ILE A 169 -16.20 5.18 -5.21
C ILE A 169 -15.80 3.80 -5.77
N GLN A 170 -15.63 3.73 -7.08
CA GLN A 170 -15.03 2.57 -7.74
C GLN A 170 -13.52 2.59 -7.52
N VAL A 171 -13.02 1.69 -6.68
CA VAL A 171 -11.58 1.53 -6.42
C VAL A 171 -10.96 0.64 -7.47
N ILE A 172 -9.82 1.07 -7.99
CA ILE A 172 -8.95 0.31 -8.89
C ILE A 172 -7.64 0.10 -8.14
N ASN A 173 -7.35 -1.13 -7.78
CA ASN A 173 -6.15 -1.45 -7.02
C ASN A 173 -4.93 -1.49 -7.93
N TYR A 174 -3.83 -0.90 -7.45
CA TYR A 174 -2.52 -1.07 -8.06
C TYR A 174 -1.42 -1.00 -6.99
N ALA A 175 -1.12 -2.14 -6.36
CA ALA A 175 -0.04 -2.23 -5.39
C ALA A 175 1.29 -1.77 -6.00
N VAL A 176 2.09 -1.01 -5.25
CA VAL A 176 3.31 -0.38 -5.79
C VAL A 176 4.39 -1.39 -6.19
N TYR A 177 4.30 -2.63 -5.74
CA TYR A 177 5.17 -3.74 -6.17
C TYR A 177 4.42 -5.08 -6.14
N GLU A 178 4.99 -6.06 -6.84
CA GLU A 178 4.66 -7.47 -6.72
C GLU A 178 5.90 -8.19 -6.24
N ALA A 179 5.81 -8.80 -5.06
CA ALA A 179 6.91 -9.54 -4.46
C ALA A 179 6.68 -11.04 -4.58
N LYS A 180 7.64 -11.75 -5.17
CA LYS A 180 7.67 -13.21 -5.18
C LYS A 180 8.87 -13.68 -4.39
N VAL A 181 8.61 -14.46 -3.33
CA VAL A 181 9.64 -15.09 -2.51
C VAL A 181 10.01 -16.43 -3.11
N VAL A 182 11.30 -16.70 -3.19
CA VAL A 182 11.88 -17.95 -3.71
C VAL A 182 13.00 -18.43 -2.78
N VAL A 183 13.43 -19.69 -2.96
CA VAL A 183 14.61 -20.21 -2.27
C VAL A 183 15.80 -20.18 -3.24
N ARG A 184 16.88 -19.49 -2.86
CA ARG A 184 18.17 -19.50 -3.58
C ARG A 184 19.30 -19.77 -2.60
N ASN A 185 20.19 -20.66 -2.95
CA ASN A 185 21.31 -21.08 -2.09
C ASN A 185 20.89 -21.51 -0.68
N GLY A 186 19.68 -22.11 -0.56
CA GLY A 186 19.14 -22.55 0.71
C GLY A 186 18.54 -21.42 1.58
N GLU A 187 18.44 -20.18 1.08
CA GLU A 187 17.86 -19.05 1.79
C GLU A 187 16.64 -18.47 1.08
N LEU A 188 15.70 -17.93 1.87
CA LEU A 188 14.54 -17.18 1.36
C LEU A 188 15.02 -15.83 0.82
N THR A 189 14.63 -15.51 -0.41
CA THR A 189 14.95 -14.23 -1.05
C THR A 189 13.83 -13.82 -2.02
N TYR A 190 13.86 -12.58 -2.48
CA TYR A 190 12.96 -12.13 -3.56
C TYR A 190 13.46 -12.63 -4.93
N GLU A 191 12.51 -12.98 -5.81
CA GLU A 191 12.81 -13.41 -7.18
C GLU A 191 13.48 -12.27 -7.97
N LYS A 192 13.01 -11.04 -7.76
CA LYS A 192 13.53 -9.82 -8.37
C LYS A 192 13.83 -8.80 -7.28
N GLU A 193 14.80 -7.93 -7.52
CA GLU A 193 15.06 -6.78 -6.68
C GLU A 193 13.88 -5.79 -6.77
N ILE A 194 13.43 -5.29 -5.62
CA ILE A 194 12.40 -4.27 -5.49
C ILE A 194 13.02 -3.12 -4.70
N TRP A 195 13.06 -1.95 -5.30
CA TRP A 195 13.73 -0.82 -4.69
C TRP A 195 13.05 -0.34 -3.41
N GLY A 196 13.84 -0.27 -2.35
CA GLY A 196 13.38 0.10 -1.01
C GLY A 196 12.63 -1.00 -0.26
N MET A 197 12.64 -2.24 -0.79
CA MET A 197 11.92 -3.38 -0.20
C MET A 197 12.37 -3.70 1.24
N TRP A 198 11.47 -4.31 1.98
CA TRP A 198 11.73 -4.88 3.30
C TRP A 198 12.65 -6.11 3.22
N ASP A 199 13.40 -6.40 4.28
CA ASP A 199 13.98 -7.74 4.42
C ASP A 199 12.87 -8.82 4.54
N ILE A 200 13.24 -10.07 4.30
CA ILE A 200 12.29 -11.20 4.27
C ILE A 200 11.56 -11.38 5.61
N ASP A 201 12.26 -11.22 6.72
CA ASP A 201 11.67 -11.36 8.07
C ASP A 201 10.64 -10.27 8.33
N ARG A 202 10.95 -9.03 7.93
CA ARG A 202 10.01 -7.92 8.05
C ARG A 202 8.81 -8.10 7.14
N TYR A 203 9.04 -8.53 5.89
CA TYR A 203 7.97 -8.81 4.94
C TYR A 203 7.01 -9.87 5.47
N LEU A 204 7.53 -11.00 5.99
CA LEU A 204 6.71 -12.03 6.64
C LEU A 204 5.86 -11.46 7.78
N THR A 205 6.47 -10.63 8.64
CA THR A 205 5.78 -9.96 9.75
C THR A 205 4.63 -9.07 9.26
N LEU A 206 4.83 -8.34 8.16
CA LEU A 206 3.81 -7.50 7.57
C LEU A 206 2.68 -8.32 6.95
N LEU A 207 2.99 -9.38 6.19
CA LEU A 207 1.99 -10.29 5.64
C LEU A 207 1.07 -10.85 6.73
N LEU A 208 1.65 -11.41 7.79
CA LEU A 208 0.89 -11.96 8.91
C LEU A 208 0.04 -10.88 9.61
N GLY A 209 0.62 -9.71 9.81
CA GLY A 209 -0.07 -8.61 10.46
C GLY A 209 -1.26 -8.08 9.66
N ASP A 210 -1.14 -7.98 8.35
CA ASP A 210 -2.20 -7.42 7.51
C ASP A 210 -3.30 -8.44 7.17
N VAL A 211 -2.99 -9.74 7.02
CA VAL A 211 -4.04 -10.78 6.95
C VAL A 211 -4.85 -10.84 8.25
N GLN A 212 -4.18 -10.77 9.42
CA GLN A 212 -4.89 -10.72 10.71
C GLN A 212 -5.86 -9.51 10.78
N ARG A 213 -5.44 -8.35 10.26
CA ARG A 213 -6.30 -7.15 10.24
C ARG A 213 -7.46 -7.25 9.26
N LEU A 214 -7.29 -7.94 8.14
CA LEU A 214 -8.37 -8.17 7.18
C LEU A 214 -9.41 -9.18 7.68
N SER A 215 -9.06 -10.02 8.64
CA SER A 215 -9.99 -11.01 9.20
C SER A 215 -11.21 -10.33 9.83
N ASP A 216 -12.39 -10.93 9.61
CA ASP A 216 -13.63 -10.49 10.21
C ASP A 216 -13.92 -11.32 11.48
N ASN A 217 -13.18 -11.05 12.54
CA ASN A 217 -13.29 -11.65 13.84
C ASN A 217 -12.84 -10.66 14.93
N LYS A 218 -12.98 -11.02 16.21
CA LYS A 218 -12.67 -10.15 17.36
C LYS A 218 -11.26 -9.51 17.34
N ASP A 219 -10.29 -10.13 16.67
CA ASP A 219 -8.90 -9.66 16.60
C ASP A 219 -8.61 -8.88 15.31
N GLY A 220 -9.55 -8.88 14.36
CA GLY A 220 -9.44 -8.22 13.07
C GLY A 220 -10.08 -6.82 13.04
N TYR A 221 -10.11 -6.24 11.86
CA TYR A 221 -10.64 -4.89 11.61
C TYR A 221 -12.00 -4.89 10.91
N GLY A 222 -12.51 -6.06 10.51
CA GLY A 222 -13.84 -6.23 9.94
C GLY A 222 -14.97 -5.88 10.90
N PRO A 223 -16.23 -5.96 10.43
CA PRO A 223 -17.43 -5.63 11.22
C PRO A 223 -17.58 -6.40 12.54
N GLU A 224 -17.18 -7.68 12.57
CA GLU A 224 -17.24 -8.53 13.77
C GLU A 224 -16.06 -8.28 14.74
N GLY A 225 -15.10 -7.43 14.34
CA GLY A 225 -13.95 -7.04 15.14
C GLY A 225 -14.00 -5.56 15.52
N LYS A 226 -12.97 -4.81 15.11
CA LYS A 226 -12.85 -3.37 15.43
C LYS A 226 -13.72 -2.47 14.56
N GLY A 227 -14.30 -2.99 13.50
CA GLY A 227 -15.16 -2.25 12.60
C GLY A 227 -14.46 -1.11 11.84
N TYR A 228 -13.17 -1.20 11.53
CA TYR A 228 -12.43 -0.17 10.79
C TYR A 228 -12.50 -0.32 9.27
N ILE A 229 -12.89 -1.49 8.78
CA ILE A 229 -12.99 -1.80 7.35
C ILE A 229 -14.34 -2.47 7.07
N VAL A 230 -14.72 -2.58 5.80
CA VAL A 230 -15.81 -3.48 5.40
C VAL A 230 -15.40 -4.93 5.56
N HIS A 231 -16.39 -5.85 5.54
CA HIS A 231 -16.10 -7.29 5.45
C HIS A 231 -15.25 -7.60 4.22
N VAL A 232 -14.26 -8.48 4.41
CA VAL A 232 -13.41 -9.00 3.34
C VAL A 232 -13.44 -10.51 3.38
N ASP A 233 -13.85 -11.12 2.27
CA ASP A 233 -13.78 -12.57 2.11
C ASP A 233 -12.32 -13.01 2.02
N VAL A 234 -11.89 -13.85 2.96
CA VAL A 234 -10.55 -14.45 2.98
C VAL A 234 -10.67 -15.88 2.43
N PRO A 235 -10.07 -16.20 1.26
CA PRO A 235 -10.13 -17.54 0.70
C PRO A 235 -9.51 -18.61 1.61
N ASP A 236 -10.04 -19.83 1.59
CA ASP A 236 -9.57 -20.95 2.43
C ASP A 236 -8.05 -21.20 2.29
N GLU A 237 -7.50 -21.07 1.08
CA GLU A 237 -6.06 -21.23 0.85
C GLU A 237 -5.23 -20.15 1.56
N VAL A 238 -5.74 -18.90 1.62
CA VAL A 238 -5.11 -17.78 2.32
C VAL A 238 -5.17 -18.00 3.81
N GLU A 239 -6.34 -18.37 4.32
CA GLU A 239 -6.53 -18.68 5.74
C GLU A 239 -5.60 -19.82 6.19
N LYS A 240 -5.53 -20.89 5.41
CA LYS A 240 -4.64 -22.01 5.69
C LYS A 240 -3.17 -21.60 5.68
N ALA A 241 -2.73 -20.86 4.65
CA ALA A 241 -1.36 -20.36 4.56
C ALA A 241 -1.01 -19.46 5.75
N PHE A 242 -1.93 -18.57 6.13
CA PHE A 242 -1.79 -17.71 7.30
C PHE A 242 -1.66 -18.50 8.60
N MET A 243 -2.55 -19.47 8.84
CA MET A 243 -2.52 -20.27 10.07
C MET A 243 -1.24 -21.11 10.19
N ASP A 244 -0.76 -21.69 9.08
CA ASP A 244 0.47 -22.46 9.06
C ASP A 244 1.69 -21.58 9.37
N LEU A 245 1.80 -20.40 8.72
CA LEU A 245 2.88 -19.45 8.99
C LEU A 245 2.78 -18.86 10.40
N LYS A 246 1.58 -18.55 10.88
CA LYS A 246 1.36 -18.03 12.24
C LYS A 246 1.75 -19.05 13.31
N LYS A 247 1.52 -20.34 13.07
CA LYS A 247 1.94 -21.41 14.00
C LYS A 247 3.46 -21.48 14.14
N GLU A 248 4.22 -21.25 13.05
CA GLU A 248 5.68 -21.29 13.04
C GLU A 248 6.31 -19.97 13.51
N PHE A 249 5.73 -18.84 13.10
CA PHE A 249 6.28 -17.50 13.28
C PHE A 249 5.39 -16.56 14.09
N GLY A 250 4.43 -17.07 14.84
CA GLY A 250 3.41 -16.27 15.52
C GLY A 250 3.94 -15.26 16.54
N ASN A 251 5.15 -15.46 17.06
CA ASN A 251 5.87 -14.49 17.89
C ASN A 251 6.35 -13.26 17.09
N LYS A 252 6.33 -13.31 15.78
CA LYS A 252 6.70 -12.20 14.86
C LYS A 252 5.48 -11.41 14.35
N VAL A 253 4.24 -11.75 14.76
CA VAL A 253 3.05 -10.99 14.34
C VAL A 253 3.13 -9.57 14.86
N ARG A 254 3.01 -8.59 13.97
CA ARG A 254 3.05 -7.16 14.32
C ARG A 254 1.85 -6.78 15.19
N VAL A 255 2.14 -6.36 16.41
CA VAL A 255 1.16 -5.70 17.29
C VAL A 255 1.02 -4.23 16.87
N ALA A 256 -0.21 -3.68 16.92
CA ALA A 256 -0.44 -2.26 16.66
C ALA A 256 0.31 -1.43 17.72
N ASN A 257 1.02 -0.37 17.27
CA ASN A 257 1.67 0.54 18.20
C ASN A 257 0.60 1.48 18.79
N PRO A 258 0.42 1.51 20.13
CA PRO A 258 -0.57 2.37 20.78
C PRO A 258 -0.40 3.88 20.51
N GLU A 259 0.82 4.34 20.26
CA GLU A 259 1.11 5.76 19.98
C GLU A 259 0.48 6.27 18.66
N TYR A 260 0.16 5.34 17.74
CA TYR A 260 -0.43 5.65 16.42
C TYR A 260 -1.78 4.94 16.23
N ALA A 261 -2.43 4.53 17.31
CA ALA A 261 -3.69 3.78 17.32
C ALA A 261 -4.92 4.70 17.49
N GLY A 262 -4.78 5.99 17.25
CA GLY A 262 -5.85 6.98 17.33
C GLY A 262 -6.75 7.01 16.11
#